data_e4e28a254f44c7df161c5ff6bbd808f7
#
_entry.id   e4e28a254f44c7df161c5ff6bbd808f7
#
_cell.length_a   1.000
_cell.length_b   1.000
_cell.length_c   1.000
_cell.angle_alpha   90.00
_cell.angle_beta   90.00
_cell.angle_gamma   90.00
#
_symmetry.space_group_name_H-M   'P 1'
#
loop_
_entity.id
_entity.type
_entity.pdbx_description
1 polymer ?
#
loop_
_entity_poly.entity_id
_entity_poly.type
_entity_poly.pdbx_seq_one_letter_code
_entity_poly.pdbx_strand_id
1 'polypeptide(L)'
;LYGDMSSRVMDCLKNFTPQVEVYSIDEAFIGLDGENNNTLVEKMQKMKKSINQWTGIPVSVGIAETKTLAKLANHIAKNYKEEGVYIIDRNSSRLSGLLENIAVEDIWGISKKWGTRLRSMGISTGLQLQRSDPRRVRQCISIVGERIVRELNGVSCLPLESVQPRKSIMVSRSFGKAIRDLSSLKEAISNYTVIAAKKLRLQHSFCGSIYTFIQTNRFHLKDLQYSNSSVTSFNEPTQDTFKLLKAVDISLKKIYRPQFEYHKAGIILSQLTTKINASSSEENAASHYKNILGMQPDLFSVACENYRRAYKRERLIKAIDTINKKLGLD
;
A
#
# COMPACT_ATOMS: atom_id res chain seq x y z
N LEU A 1 -6.10 -3.71 -15.28
CA LEU A 1 -7.03 -2.64 -15.67
C LEU A 1 -7.08 -1.53 -14.63
N TYR A 2 -7.63 -1.73 -13.40
CA TYR A 2 -7.80 -0.64 -12.41
C TYR A 2 -6.49 0.06 -12.04
N GLY A 3 -5.41 -0.70 -11.80
CA GLY A 3 -4.10 -0.14 -11.48
C GLY A 3 -3.49 0.66 -12.64
N ASP A 4 -3.70 0.22 -13.87
CA ASP A 4 -3.25 0.92 -15.07
C ASP A 4 -4.01 2.24 -15.25
N MET A 5 -5.34 2.21 -15.14
CA MET A 5 -6.16 3.41 -15.21
C MET A 5 -5.82 4.42 -14.12
N SER A 6 -5.60 3.94 -12.88
CA SER A 6 -5.12 4.77 -11.79
C SER A 6 -3.77 5.43 -12.13
N SER A 7 -2.81 4.66 -12.65
CA SER A 7 -1.50 5.20 -13.04
C SER A 7 -1.63 6.32 -14.07
N ARG A 8 -2.48 6.15 -15.09
CA ARG A 8 -2.73 7.17 -16.11
C ARG A 8 -3.31 8.45 -15.51
N VAL A 9 -4.27 8.33 -14.58
CA VAL A 9 -4.82 9.50 -13.88
C VAL A 9 -3.73 10.20 -13.06
N MET A 10 -2.92 9.44 -12.30
CA MET A 10 -1.84 10.01 -11.49
C MET A 10 -0.77 10.69 -12.36
N ASP A 11 -0.46 10.14 -13.54
CA ASP A 11 0.47 10.77 -14.48
C ASP A 11 -0.12 12.06 -15.10
N CYS A 12 -1.45 12.09 -15.36
CA CYS A 12 -2.11 13.34 -15.74
C CYS A 12 -1.98 14.41 -14.64
N LEU A 13 -2.16 14.06 -13.36
CA LEU A 13 -2.02 14.99 -12.24
C LEU A 13 -0.63 15.61 -12.16
N LYS A 14 0.42 14.84 -12.41
CA LYS A 14 1.82 15.31 -12.41
C LYS A 14 2.10 16.39 -13.47
N ASN A 15 1.31 16.47 -14.55
CA ASN A 15 1.42 17.53 -15.55
C ASN A 15 0.91 18.89 -15.04
N PHE A 16 0.08 18.91 -14.00
CA PHE A 16 -0.47 20.13 -13.41
C PHE A 16 0.32 20.64 -12.21
N THR A 17 0.96 19.71 -11.46
CA THR A 17 1.81 20.06 -10.32
C THR A 17 2.82 18.94 -10.05
N PRO A 18 4.07 19.26 -9.66
CA PRO A 18 5.04 18.27 -9.24
C PRO A 18 4.72 17.66 -7.86
N GLN A 19 3.90 18.34 -7.06
CA GLN A 19 3.55 17.94 -5.71
C GLN A 19 2.30 17.06 -5.72
N VAL A 20 2.47 15.76 -5.98
CA VAL A 20 1.39 14.77 -6.01
C VAL A 20 1.67 13.66 -4.99
N GLU A 21 0.76 13.48 -4.05
CA GLU A 21 0.72 12.33 -3.15
C GLU A 21 -0.38 11.36 -3.60
N VAL A 22 -0.01 10.16 -4.01
CA VAL A 22 -0.96 9.08 -4.32
C VAL A 22 -1.43 8.46 -3.01
N TYR A 23 -2.63 8.82 -2.57
CA TYR A 23 -3.20 8.34 -1.32
C TYR A 23 -3.82 6.94 -1.46
N SER A 24 -4.55 6.69 -2.54
CA SER A 24 -5.12 5.38 -2.87
C SER A 24 -5.14 5.15 -4.38
N ILE A 25 -5.76 4.05 -4.83
CA ILE A 25 -5.92 3.75 -6.27
C ILE A 25 -6.81 4.79 -6.99
N ASP A 26 -7.69 5.46 -6.27
CA ASP A 26 -8.73 6.38 -6.77
C ASP A 26 -8.65 7.78 -6.16
N GLU A 27 -7.67 8.06 -5.32
CA GLU A 27 -7.53 9.34 -4.64
C GLU A 27 -6.08 9.81 -4.59
N ALA A 28 -5.87 11.11 -4.79
CA ALA A 28 -4.58 11.77 -4.63
C ALA A 28 -4.75 13.14 -3.96
N PHE A 29 -3.74 13.58 -3.24
CA PHE A 29 -3.59 14.97 -2.82
C PHE A 29 -2.57 15.66 -3.72
N ILE A 30 -2.84 16.91 -4.06
CA ILE A 30 -1.93 17.76 -4.84
C ILE A 30 -1.65 19.05 -4.07
N GLY A 31 -0.39 19.50 -4.10
CA GLY A 31 0.01 20.79 -3.56
C GLY A 31 -0.24 21.89 -4.58
N LEU A 32 -0.86 22.98 -4.11
CA LEU A 32 -1.15 24.17 -4.90
C LEU A 32 -0.66 25.38 -4.09
N ASP A 33 0.47 25.95 -4.49
CA ASP A 33 1.08 27.05 -3.76
C ASP A 33 0.78 28.40 -4.43
N GLY A 34 0.40 29.40 -3.63
CA GLY A 34 0.47 30.82 -3.98
C GLY A 34 -0.56 31.37 -4.98
N GLU A 35 -1.61 30.62 -5.34
CA GLU A 35 -2.61 31.04 -6.31
C GLU A 35 -3.86 31.64 -5.63
N ASN A 36 -4.51 32.60 -6.30
CA ASN A 36 -5.79 33.17 -5.86
C ASN A 36 -6.93 32.14 -6.02
N ASN A 37 -7.93 32.15 -5.12
CA ASN A 37 -9.04 31.20 -5.11
C ASN A 37 -9.77 31.07 -6.46
N ASN A 38 -10.00 32.15 -7.17
CA ASN A 38 -10.68 32.13 -8.48
C ASN A 38 -9.82 31.40 -9.52
N THR A 39 -8.53 31.72 -9.59
CA THR A 39 -7.56 31.09 -10.48
C THR A 39 -7.41 29.58 -10.19
N LEU A 40 -7.46 29.21 -8.89
CA LEU A 40 -7.40 27.82 -8.46
C LEU A 40 -8.60 27.01 -8.97
N VAL A 41 -9.83 27.56 -8.83
CA VAL A 41 -11.04 26.87 -9.32
C VAL A 41 -10.98 26.65 -10.83
N GLU A 42 -10.62 27.66 -11.62
CA GLU A 42 -10.49 27.55 -13.07
C GLU A 42 -9.42 26.52 -13.45
N LYS A 43 -8.27 26.53 -12.81
CA LYS A 43 -7.18 25.56 -13.03
C LYS A 43 -7.65 24.14 -12.73
N MET A 44 -8.37 23.92 -11.63
CA MET A 44 -8.88 22.60 -11.25
C MET A 44 -10.01 22.14 -12.18
N GLN A 45 -10.83 23.01 -12.70
CA GLN A 45 -11.80 22.68 -13.75
C GLN A 45 -11.11 22.24 -15.07
N LYS A 46 -10.04 22.93 -15.48
CA LYS A 46 -9.22 22.52 -16.64
C LYS A 46 -8.60 21.16 -16.38
N MET A 47 -7.99 20.94 -15.22
CA MET A 47 -7.41 19.64 -14.83
C MET A 47 -8.44 18.51 -14.90
N LYS A 48 -9.62 18.71 -14.32
CA LYS A 48 -10.74 17.77 -14.34
C LYS A 48 -11.16 17.42 -15.77
N LYS A 49 -11.30 18.42 -16.65
CA LYS A 49 -11.62 18.22 -18.07
C LYS A 49 -10.55 17.42 -18.79
N SER A 50 -9.28 17.74 -18.58
CA SER A 50 -8.14 17.04 -19.21
C SER A 50 -8.08 15.57 -18.75
N ILE A 51 -8.24 15.28 -17.46
CA ILE A 51 -8.26 13.91 -16.93
C ILE A 51 -9.38 13.11 -17.61
N ASN A 52 -10.60 13.66 -17.64
CA ASN A 52 -11.73 12.98 -18.26
C ASN A 52 -11.50 12.76 -19.78
N GLN A 53 -10.94 13.74 -20.47
CA GLN A 53 -10.64 13.64 -21.92
C GLN A 53 -9.58 12.57 -22.22
N TRP A 54 -8.53 12.48 -21.39
CA TRP A 54 -7.40 11.57 -21.66
C TRP A 54 -7.64 10.16 -21.12
N THR A 55 -8.44 10.00 -20.09
CA THR A 55 -8.62 8.71 -19.41
C THR A 55 -10.05 8.18 -19.45
N GLY A 56 -11.04 9.01 -19.79
CA GLY A 56 -12.46 8.68 -19.68
C GLY A 56 -12.98 8.62 -18.24
N ILE A 57 -12.14 8.95 -17.24
CA ILE A 57 -12.53 8.84 -15.82
C ILE A 57 -12.98 10.20 -15.32
N PRO A 58 -14.24 10.34 -14.86
CA PRO A 58 -14.71 11.55 -14.22
C PRO A 58 -14.13 11.66 -12.80
N VAL A 59 -13.62 12.84 -12.45
CA VAL A 59 -13.07 13.13 -11.12
C VAL A 59 -13.78 14.32 -10.48
N SER A 60 -13.78 14.38 -9.15
CA SER A 60 -14.17 15.54 -8.37
C SER A 60 -12.98 16.10 -7.60
N VAL A 61 -12.97 17.41 -7.35
CA VAL A 61 -11.85 18.11 -6.74
C VAL A 61 -12.33 18.94 -5.56
N GLY A 62 -11.73 18.72 -4.39
CA GLY A 62 -11.91 19.53 -3.21
C GLY A 62 -10.64 20.33 -2.91
N ILE A 63 -10.80 21.65 -2.70
CA ILE A 63 -9.71 22.57 -2.43
C ILE A 63 -9.85 23.11 -1.01
N ALA A 64 -8.80 23.06 -0.20
CA ALA A 64 -8.74 23.63 1.13
C ALA A 64 -7.30 23.74 1.67
N GLU A 65 -7.11 24.42 2.78
CA GLU A 65 -5.81 24.65 3.43
C GLU A 65 -5.21 23.38 4.06
N THR A 66 -6.04 22.37 4.38
CA THR A 66 -5.59 21.12 5.03
C THR A 66 -6.17 19.90 4.33
N LYS A 67 -5.52 18.75 4.48
CA LYS A 67 -6.00 17.49 3.88
C LYS A 67 -7.39 17.09 4.35
N THR A 68 -7.70 17.26 5.65
CA THR A 68 -9.03 16.95 6.19
C THR A 68 -10.11 17.85 5.60
N LEU A 69 -9.85 19.14 5.49
CA LEU A 69 -10.79 20.08 4.85
C LEU A 69 -10.88 19.84 3.34
N ALA A 70 -9.79 19.50 2.66
CA ALA A 70 -9.81 19.15 1.23
C ALA A 70 -10.65 17.87 0.95
N LYS A 71 -10.57 16.87 1.80
CA LYS A 71 -11.43 15.67 1.73
C LYS A 71 -12.90 16.02 1.96
N LEU A 72 -13.20 16.93 2.89
CA LEU A 72 -14.54 17.45 3.10
C LEU A 72 -15.04 18.20 1.86
N ALA A 73 -14.23 19.10 1.31
CA ALA A 73 -14.54 19.82 0.07
C ALA A 73 -14.82 18.85 -1.09
N ASN A 74 -14.02 17.78 -1.23
CA ASN A 74 -14.24 16.77 -2.26
C ASN A 74 -15.54 15.99 -2.05
N HIS A 75 -15.90 15.66 -0.81
CA HIS A 75 -17.20 15.06 -0.49
C HIS A 75 -18.37 15.93 -0.95
N ILE A 76 -18.27 17.23 -0.73
CA ILE A 76 -19.27 18.22 -1.18
C ILE A 76 -19.27 18.31 -2.72
N ALA A 77 -18.09 18.38 -3.35
CA ALA A 77 -17.96 18.47 -4.80
C ALA A 77 -18.60 17.28 -5.55
N LYS A 78 -18.62 16.08 -4.95
CA LYS A 78 -19.30 14.90 -5.50
C LYS A 78 -20.81 15.08 -5.60
N ASN A 79 -21.41 15.86 -4.72
CA ASN A 79 -22.85 16.09 -4.67
C ASN A 79 -23.31 17.22 -5.61
N TYR A 80 -22.42 18.14 -5.96
CA TYR A 80 -22.66 19.23 -6.92
C TYR A 80 -22.23 18.76 -8.33
N LYS A 81 -23.18 18.16 -9.06
CA LYS A 81 -22.92 17.46 -10.33
C LYS A 81 -22.42 18.37 -11.46
N GLU A 82 -22.72 19.66 -11.47
CA GLU A 82 -22.42 20.53 -12.61
C GLU A 82 -20.93 20.95 -12.66
N GLU A 83 -20.36 21.36 -11.53
CA GLU A 83 -18.97 21.82 -11.52
C GLU A 83 -17.98 20.75 -11.06
N GLY A 84 -18.31 19.95 -10.04
CA GLY A 84 -17.47 18.90 -9.48
C GLY A 84 -16.12 19.40 -8.93
N VAL A 85 -16.03 20.71 -8.66
CA VAL A 85 -14.93 21.38 -7.98
C VAL A 85 -15.52 22.22 -6.86
N TYR A 86 -14.99 22.08 -5.65
CA TYR A 86 -15.45 22.84 -4.50
C TYR A 86 -14.29 23.34 -3.66
N ILE A 87 -14.35 24.61 -3.26
CA ILE A 87 -13.36 25.23 -2.38
C ILE A 87 -13.95 25.50 -1.00
N ILE A 88 -13.26 25.10 0.04
CA ILE A 88 -13.54 25.50 1.42
C ILE A 88 -12.56 26.60 1.81
N ASP A 89 -13.10 27.80 2.02
CA ASP A 89 -12.40 28.89 2.69
C ASP A 89 -12.69 28.79 4.19
N ARG A 90 -11.67 28.67 5.00
CA ARG A 90 -11.75 28.57 6.47
C ARG A 90 -12.47 29.80 7.08
N ASN A 91 -12.29 30.96 6.51
CA ASN A 91 -12.87 32.23 7.02
C ASN A 91 -14.34 32.40 6.62
N SER A 92 -14.87 31.47 5.81
CA SER A 92 -16.27 31.52 5.39
C SER A 92 -17.19 31.06 6.52
N SER A 93 -18.22 31.87 6.82
CA SER A 93 -19.31 31.47 7.74
C SER A 93 -20.04 30.20 7.33
N ARG A 94 -19.93 29.81 6.04
CA ARG A 94 -20.53 28.58 5.49
C ARG A 94 -19.88 27.32 6.04
N LEU A 95 -18.59 27.34 6.45
CA LEU A 95 -17.91 26.15 6.97
C LEU A 95 -18.58 25.62 8.24
N SER A 96 -18.98 26.48 9.16
CA SER A 96 -19.67 26.04 10.38
C SER A 96 -20.99 25.34 10.08
N GLY A 97 -21.79 25.85 9.16
CA GLY A 97 -23.05 25.21 8.73
C GLY A 97 -22.81 23.87 8.01
N LEU A 98 -21.75 23.75 7.21
CA LEU A 98 -21.38 22.50 6.57
C LEU A 98 -20.99 21.44 7.61
N LEU A 99 -20.13 21.81 8.58
CA LEU A 99 -19.67 20.90 9.63
C LEU A 99 -20.78 20.50 10.61
N GLU A 100 -21.79 21.33 10.81
CA GLU A 100 -22.94 21.02 11.66
C GLU A 100 -23.81 19.90 11.08
N ASN A 101 -23.92 19.86 9.74
CA ASN A 101 -24.74 18.86 9.03
C ASN A 101 -23.99 17.57 8.70
N ILE A 102 -22.70 17.45 9.03
CA ILE A 102 -21.91 16.26 8.76
C ILE A 102 -21.75 15.45 10.04
N ALA A 103 -22.10 14.15 9.97
CA ALA A 103 -21.88 13.23 11.07
C ALA A 103 -20.38 13.06 11.33
N VAL A 104 -20.00 12.90 12.58
CA VAL A 104 -18.59 12.81 12.97
C VAL A 104 -17.88 11.63 12.30
N GLU A 105 -18.58 10.56 11.99
CA GLU A 105 -18.06 9.36 11.26
C GLU A 105 -17.77 9.64 9.79
N ASP A 106 -18.36 10.66 9.19
CA ASP A 106 -18.15 11.04 7.79
C ASP A 106 -16.93 11.97 7.64
N ILE A 107 -16.35 12.42 8.75
CA ILE A 107 -15.07 13.12 8.75
C ILE A 107 -13.96 12.13 8.42
N TRP A 108 -13.16 12.47 7.41
CA TRP A 108 -12.02 11.67 6.96
C TRP A 108 -11.08 11.31 8.12
N GLY A 109 -10.79 10.00 8.25
CA GLY A 109 -9.98 9.46 9.32
C GLY A 109 -10.74 9.02 10.58
N ILE A 110 -12.04 9.28 10.69
CA ILE A 110 -12.89 8.80 11.77
C ILE A 110 -13.59 7.51 11.34
N SER A 111 -13.20 6.40 11.95
CA SER A 111 -13.90 5.11 11.75
C SER A 111 -15.21 5.05 12.55
N LYS A 112 -16.14 4.16 12.15
CA LYS A 112 -17.39 3.92 12.91
C LYS A 112 -17.12 3.65 14.41
N LYS A 113 -16.08 2.89 14.75
CA LYS A 113 -15.70 2.62 16.14
C LYS A 113 -15.27 3.88 16.89
N TRP A 114 -14.54 4.76 16.24
CA TRP A 114 -14.14 6.04 16.82
C TRP A 114 -15.31 7.01 16.90
N GLY A 115 -16.20 7.04 15.91
CA GLY A 115 -17.42 7.82 15.95
C GLY A 115 -18.31 7.45 17.15
N THR A 116 -18.50 6.14 17.43
CA THR A 116 -19.22 5.68 18.63
C THR A 116 -18.60 6.24 19.91
N ARG A 117 -17.27 6.22 20.04
CA ARG A 117 -16.56 6.78 21.19
C ARG A 117 -16.73 8.31 21.30
N LEU A 118 -16.67 9.02 20.19
CA LEU A 118 -16.87 10.48 20.16
C LEU A 118 -18.31 10.84 20.56
N ARG A 119 -19.30 10.08 20.06
CA ARG A 119 -20.71 10.27 20.46
C ARG A 119 -20.93 10.06 21.96
N SER A 120 -20.27 9.09 22.58
CA SER A 120 -20.34 8.92 24.05
C SER A 120 -19.74 10.09 24.83
N MET A 121 -18.94 10.95 24.17
CA MET A 121 -18.44 12.22 24.73
C MET A 121 -19.29 13.43 24.38
N GLY A 122 -20.44 13.25 23.69
CA GLY A 122 -21.31 14.32 23.22
C GLY A 122 -20.86 14.95 21.90
N ILE A 123 -19.94 14.30 21.15
CA ILE A 123 -19.42 14.81 19.86
C ILE A 123 -20.06 13.99 18.74
N SER A 124 -21.11 14.52 18.11
CA SER A 124 -21.91 13.86 17.08
C SER A 124 -21.70 14.44 15.69
N THR A 125 -21.23 15.68 15.58
CA THR A 125 -21.08 16.41 14.31
C THR A 125 -19.63 16.87 14.09
N GLY A 126 -19.30 17.17 12.82
CA GLY A 126 -17.99 17.75 12.47
C GLY A 126 -17.74 19.08 13.20
N LEU A 127 -18.78 19.92 13.41
CA LEU A 127 -18.64 21.18 14.11
C LEU A 127 -18.31 20.97 15.60
N GLN A 128 -18.96 20.02 16.25
CA GLN A 128 -18.64 19.67 17.64
C GLN A 128 -17.22 19.12 17.77
N LEU A 129 -16.78 18.32 16.79
CA LEU A 129 -15.40 17.83 16.75
C LEU A 129 -14.39 18.97 16.54
N GLN A 130 -14.66 19.89 15.63
CA GLN A 130 -13.81 21.06 15.38
C GLN A 130 -13.63 21.92 16.64
N ARG A 131 -14.71 22.11 17.42
CA ARG A 131 -14.71 22.90 18.66
C ARG A 131 -14.19 22.17 19.90
N SER A 132 -13.89 20.88 19.77
CA SER A 132 -13.41 20.06 20.88
C SER A 132 -11.97 20.36 21.24
N ASP A 133 -11.60 20.17 22.51
CA ASP A 133 -10.19 20.21 22.93
C ASP A 133 -9.41 19.06 22.25
N PRO A 134 -8.38 19.37 21.46
CA PRO A 134 -7.56 18.36 20.78
C PRO A 134 -6.93 17.33 21.72
N ARG A 135 -6.54 17.75 22.92
CA ARG A 135 -5.93 16.85 23.93
C ARG A 135 -6.93 15.82 24.47
N ARG A 136 -8.17 16.26 24.71
CA ARG A 136 -9.27 15.37 25.13
C ARG A 136 -9.62 14.35 24.07
N VAL A 137 -9.68 14.79 22.80
CA VAL A 137 -9.92 13.89 21.65
C VAL A 137 -8.78 12.88 21.49
N ARG A 138 -7.52 13.31 21.69
CA ARG A 138 -6.36 12.40 21.68
C ARG A 138 -6.46 11.28 22.70
N GLN A 139 -6.89 11.57 23.91
CA GLN A 139 -7.07 10.57 24.98
C GLN A 139 -8.14 9.54 24.60
N CYS A 140 -9.20 9.97 23.91
CA CYS A 140 -10.31 9.11 23.50
C CYS A 140 -9.97 8.22 22.31
N ILE A 141 -9.32 8.77 21.27
CA ILE A 141 -9.11 8.05 20.01
C ILE A 141 -7.62 7.79 19.72
N SER A 142 -6.79 8.80 19.70
CA SER A 142 -5.32 8.76 19.50
C SER A 142 -4.81 10.12 19.01
N ILE A 143 -3.50 10.21 18.73
CA ILE A 143 -2.86 11.34 18.04
C ILE A 143 -3.54 11.69 16.69
N VAL A 144 -4.14 10.72 16.02
CA VAL A 144 -4.87 10.96 14.76
C VAL A 144 -6.08 11.85 15.00
N GLY A 145 -6.84 11.60 16.09
CA GLY A 145 -7.97 12.45 16.46
C GLY A 145 -7.56 13.88 16.78
N GLU A 146 -6.46 14.07 17.53
CA GLU A 146 -5.90 15.40 17.78
C GLU A 146 -5.56 16.13 16.47
N ARG A 147 -4.89 15.44 15.53
CA ARG A 147 -4.54 16.02 14.23
C ARG A 147 -5.78 16.41 13.43
N ILE A 148 -6.82 15.58 13.43
CA ILE A 148 -8.08 15.88 12.72
C ILE A 148 -8.71 17.17 13.28
N VAL A 149 -8.78 17.34 14.61
CA VAL A 149 -9.30 18.57 15.21
C VAL A 149 -8.48 19.79 14.78
N ARG A 150 -7.15 19.70 14.79
CA ARG A 150 -6.27 20.78 14.33
C ARG A 150 -6.46 21.09 12.84
N GLU A 151 -6.56 20.07 12.00
CA GLU A 151 -6.80 20.21 10.56
C GLU A 151 -8.16 20.84 10.25
N LEU A 152 -9.23 20.50 10.97
CA LEU A 152 -10.53 21.15 10.86
C LEU A 152 -10.49 22.64 11.26
N ASN A 153 -9.51 23.03 12.07
CA ASN A 153 -9.23 24.41 12.45
C ASN A 153 -8.19 25.10 11.54
N GLY A 154 -7.82 24.48 10.39
CA GLY A 154 -6.91 25.06 9.41
C GLY A 154 -5.42 24.91 9.76
N VAL A 155 -5.08 24.15 10.80
CA VAL A 155 -3.67 23.87 11.15
C VAL A 155 -3.23 22.58 10.45
N SER A 156 -2.42 22.69 9.40
CA SER A 156 -1.90 21.54 8.67
C SER A 156 -1.00 20.67 9.55
N CYS A 157 -1.41 19.43 9.79
CA CYS A 157 -0.68 18.41 10.56
C CYS A 157 -0.22 17.24 9.72
N LEU A 158 -0.63 17.16 8.47
CA LEU A 158 -0.40 16.07 7.53
C LEU A 158 0.25 16.64 6.26
N PRO A 159 1.59 16.79 6.21
CA PRO A 159 2.27 17.24 5.00
C PRO A 159 2.03 16.26 3.85
N LEU A 160 2.28 16.69 2.61
CA LEU A 160 2.30 15.80 1.46
C LEU A 160 3.44 14.79 1.63
N GLU A 161 3.10 13.51 1.58
CA GLU A 161 4.06 12.41 1.75
C GLU A 161 4.61 11.98 0.39
N SER A 162 5.93 11.83 0.31
CA SER A 162 6.56 11.14 -0.82
C SER A 162 6.27 9.64 -0.75
N VAL A 163 6.14 8.99 -1.91
CA VAL A 163 5.94 7.54 -1.98
C VAL A 163 7.10 6.82 -1.29
N GLN A 164 6.82 6.25 -0.12
CA GLN A 164 7.80 5.46 0.61
C GLN A 164 7.83 4.01 0.11
N PRO A 165 9.00 3.37 0.07
CA PRO A 165 9.10 1.94 -0.23
C PRO A 165 8.24 1.12 0.73
N ARG A 166 7.58 0.10 0.21
CA ARG A 166 6.74 -0.78 1.04
C ARG A 166 7.60 -1.51 2.07
N LYS A 167 7.16 -1.52 3.32
CA LYS A 167 7.80 -2.24 4.43
C LYS A 167 7.52 -3.75 4.40
N SER A 168 6.47 -4.16 3.68
CA SER A 168 6.11 -5.55 3.43
C SER A 168 5.38 -5.69 2.10
N ILE A 169 5.46 -6.88 1.47
CA ILE A 169 4.76 -7.20 0.22
C ILE A 169 3.87 -8.40 0.49
N MET A 170 2.55 -8.20 0.42
CA MET A 170 1.56 -9.26 0.56
C MET A 170 0.95 -9.61 -0.78
N VAL A 171 0.81 -10.91 -1.04
CA VAL A 171 -0.01 -11.44 -2.14
C VAL A 171 -0.90 -12.54 -1.57
N SER A 172 -2.19 -12.34 -1.64
CA SER A 172 -3.20 -13.30 -1.18
C SER A 172 -4.44 -13.25 -2.07
N ARG A 173 -5.16 -14.37 -2.13
CA ARG A 173 -6.45 -14.45 -2.83
C ARG A 173 -7.43 -15.29 -2.03
N SER A 174 -8.69 -14.93 -2.11
CA SER A 174 -9.79 -15.82 -1.77
C SER A 174 -10.14 -16.66 -3.01
N PHE A 175 -10.38 -17.94 -2.79
CA PHE A 175 -10.73 -18.87 -3.87
C PHE A 175 -12.23 -18.79 -4.17
N GLY A 176 -12.60 -18.86 -5.44
CA GLY A 176 -14.02 -18.90 -5.86
C GLY A 176 -14.72 -20.20 -5.41
N LYS A 177 -13.95 -21.31 -5.40
CA LYS A 177 -14.34 -22.58 -4.80
C LYS A 177 -13.30 -22.97 -3.75
N ALA A 178 -13.75 -23.50 -2.61
CA ALA A 178 -12.86 -23.94 -1.56
C ALA A 178 -11.92 -25.06 -2.04
N ILE A 179 -10.68 -25.04 -1.61
CA ILE A 179 -9.65 -26.03 -1.96
C ILE A 179 -9.41 -26.94 -0.78
N ARG A 180 -9.40 -28.25 -1.02
CA ARG A 180 -9.09 -29.27 0.00
C ARG A 180 -7.72 -29.90 -0.16
N ASP A 181 -7.24 -30.02 -1.40
CA ASP A 181 -6.01 -30.75 -1.70
C ASP A 181 -4.76 -29.86 -1.59
N LEU A 182 -3.67 -30.47 -1.17
CA LEU A 182 -2.38 -29.82 -0.97
C LEU A 182 -1.76 -29.35 -2.31
N SER A 183 -2.00 -30.08 -3.40
CA SER A 183 -1.37 -29.78 -4.70
C SER A 183 -1.91 -28.47 -5.27
N SER A 184 -3.22 -28.26 -5.26
CA SER A 184 -3.85 -27.02 -5.71
C SER A 184 -3.47 -25.82 -4.82
N LEU A 185 -3.39 -26.03 -3.49
CA LEU A 185 -2.90 -24.98 -2.58
C LEU A 185 -1.45 -24.62 -2.88
N LYS A 186 -0.59 -25.62 -3.14
CA LYS A 186 0.82 -25.42 -3.47
C LYS A 186 0.97 -24.64 -4.78
N GLU A 187 0.19 -24.96 -5.80
CA GLU A 187 0.17 -24.25 -7.07
C GLU A 187 -0.21 -22.77 -6.87
N ALA A 188 -1.34 -22.52 -6.19
CA ALA A 188 -1.82 -21.17 -5.92
C ALA A 188 -0.79 -20.33 -5.16
N ILE A 189 -0.23 -20.88 -4.06
CA ILE A 189 0.75 -20.17 -3.23
C ILE A 189 2.07 -19.98 -3.98
N SER A 190 2.48 -20.92 -4.84
CA SER A 190 3.66 -20.77 -5.70
C SER A 190 3.49 -19.60 -6.65
N ASN A 191 2.33 -19.46 -7.30
CA ASN A 191 2.01 -18.31 -8.15
C ASN A 191 2.04 -17.00 -7.37
N TYR A 192 1.48 -16.97 -6.15
CA TYR A 192 1.54 -15.75 -5.31
C TYR A 192 2.97 -15.39 -4.92
N THR A 193 3.83 -16.41 -4.70
CA THR A 193 5.25 -16.20 -4.38
C THR A 193 6.01 -15.60 -5.56
N VAL A 194 5.75 -16.08 -6.78
CA VAL A 194 6.34 -15.50 -8.00
C VAL A 194 5.95 -14.05 -8.19
N ILE A 195 4.66 -13.74 -8.04
CA ILE A 195 4.14 -12.34 -8.12
C ILE A 195 4.79 -11.46 -7.05
N ALA A 196 4.89 -11.93 -5.81
CA ALA A 196 5.51 -11.18 -4.73
C ALA A 196 7.01 -10.95 -4.95
N ALA A 197 7.73 -11.98 -5.42
CA ALA A 197 9.14 -11.90 -5.76
C ALA A 197 9.40 -10.88 -6.89
N LYS A 198 8.52 -10.81 -7.90
CA LYS A 198 8.58 -9.78 -8.95
C LYS A 198 8.43 -8.37 -8.35
N LYS A 199 7.42 -8.14 -7.49
CA LYS A 199 7.22 -6.87 -6.80
C LYS A 199 8.41 -6.48 -5.92
N LEU A 200 9.04 -7.46 -5.27
CA LEU A 200 10.24 -7.26 -4.44
C LEU A 200 11.41 -6.76 -5.29
N ARG A 201 11.65 -7.37 -6.46
CA ARG A 201 12.70 -6.95 -7.40
C ARG A 201 12.43 -5.58 -8.02
N LEU A 202 11.17 -5.27 -8.37
CA LEU A 202 10.78 -3.94 -8.89
C LEU A 202 11.04 -2.83 -7.86
N GLN A 203 10.95 -3.14 -6.57
CA GLN A 203 11.28 -2.22 -5.48
C GLN A 203 12.78 -2.21 -5.14
N HIS A 204 13.62 -3.02 -5.83
CA HIS A 204 15.05 -3.21 -5.52
C HIS A 204 15.30 -3.61 -4.06
N SER A 205 14.43 -4.46 -3.50
CA SER A 205 14.47 -4.88 -2.11
C SER A 205 14.74 -6.36 -1.96
N PHE A 206 15.26 -6.74 -0.79
CA PHE A 206 15.47 -8.12 -0.36
C PHE A 206 14.58 -8.40 0.85
N CYS A 207 14.05 -9.60 1.00
CA CYS A 207 13.27 -9.97 2.17
C CYS A 207 14.06 -10.85 3.14
N GLY A 208 13.97 -10.54 4.43
CA GLY A 208 14.57 -11.33 5.52
C GLY A 208 13.66 -12.46 5.99
N SER A 209 12.35 -12.38 5.76
CA SER A 209 11.42 -13.45 6.15
C SER A 209 10.19 -13.52 5.26
N ILE A 210 9.64 -14.74 5.13
CA ILE A 210 8.41 -15.03 4.42
C ILE A 210 7.39 -15.68 5.36
N TYR A 211 6.19 -15.12 5.39
CA TYR A 211 5.04 -15.59 6.14
C TYR A 211 4.06 -16.25 5.17
N THR A 212 3.70 -17.50 5.41
CA THR A 212 2.75 -18.27 4.60
C THR A 212 1.53 -18.58 5.44
N PHE A 213 0.33 -18.35 4.92
CA PHE A 213 -0.91 -18.61 5.65
C PHE A 213 -2.00 -19.22 4.78
N ILE A 214 -2.86 -20.00 5.42
CA ILE A 214 -4.07 -20.59 4.85
C ILE A 214 -5.21 -20.44 5.85
N GLN A 215 -6.43 -20.24 5.37
CA GLN A 215 -7.62 -20.10 6.22
C GLN A 215 -8.90 -20.59 5.53
N THR A 216 -9.84 -21.09 6.34
CA THR A 216 -11.21 -21.40 5.94
C THR A 216 -12.06 -20.13 5.83
N ASN A 217 -13.30 -20.23 5.41
CA ASN A 217 -14.21 -19.10 5.35
C ASN A 217 -14.77 -18.76 6.74
N ARG A 218 -14.25 -17.73 7.38
CA ARG A 218 -14.68 -17.27 8.71
C ARG A 218 -16.14 -16.82 8.80
N PHE A 219 -16.79 -16.56 7.67
CA PHE A 219 -18.18 -16.12 7.63
C PHE A 219 -19.19 -17.28 7.55
N HIS A 220 -18.72 -18.49 7.22
CA HIS A 220 -19.51 -19.70 7.24
C HIS A 220 -19.35 -20.42 8.58
N LEU A 221 -20.12 -19.96 9.58
CA LEU A 221 -20.01 -20.46 10.97
C LEU A 221 -20.35 -21.94 11.15
N LYS A 222 -21.03 -22.56 10.16
CA LYS A 222 -21.40 -24.00 10.18
C LYS A 222 -20.23 -24.90 9.78
N ASP A 223 -19.22 -24.36 9.09
CA ASP A 223 -18.09 -25.12 8.60
C ASP A 223 -17.00 -25.20 9.69
N LEU A 224 -16.22 -26.28 9.64
CA LEU A 224 -15.04 -26.41 10.52
C LEU A 224 -14.08 -25.26 10.26
N GLN A 225 -13.77 -24.49 11.30
CA GLN A 225 -12.92 -23.33 11.21
C GLN A 225 -11.46 -23.69 11.44
N TYR A 226 -10.60 -23.21 10.53
CA TYR A 226 -9.15 -23.36 10.65
C TYR A 226 -8.43 -22.14 10.04
N SER A 227 -7.49 -21.63 10.79
CA SER A 227 -6.59 -20.59 10.30
C SER A 227 -5.21 -20.84 10.89
N ASN A 228 -4.23 -21.00 10.04
CA ASN A 228 -2.86 -21.24 10.48
C ASN A 228 -1.84 -20.58 9.56
N SER A 229 -0.63 -20.40 10.08
CA SER A 229 0.44 -19.72 9.40
C SER A 229 1.80 -20.22 9.85
N SER A 230 2.80 -20.06 8.99
CA SER A 230 4.19 -20.36 9.30
C SER A 230 5.10 -19.26 8.78
N VAL A 231 6.11 -18.91 9.56
CA VAL A 231 7.15 -17.95 9.18
C VAL A 231 8.44 -18.71 8.92
N THR A 232 9.11 -18.37 7.83
CA THR A 232 10.47 -18.83 7.54
C THR A 232 11.37 -17.60 7.41
N SER A 233 12.39 -17.51 8.26
CA SER A 233 13.41 -16.47 8.20
C SER A 233 14.60 -16.96 7.38
N PHE A 234 15.25 -16.04 6.68
CA PHE A 234 16.45 -16.30 5.90
C PHE A 234 17.67 -15.78 6.64
N ASN A 235 18.74 -16.54 6.69
CA ASN A 235 20.02 -16.10 7.30
C ASN A 235 20.56 -14.86 6.58
N GLU A 236 20.35 -14.77 5.28
CA GLU A 236 20.67 -13.61 4.45
C GLU A 236 19.42 -13.16 3.71
N PRO A 237 19.09 -11.85 3.70
CA PRO A 237 17.97 -11.32 2.93
C PRO A 237 18.08 -11.74 1.46
N THR A 238 16.96 -12.13 0.85
CA THR A 238 16.95 -12.70 -0.50
C THR A 238 15.85 -12.13 -1.38
N GLN A 239 16.10 -12.05 -2.69
CA GLN A 239 15.11 -11.83 -3.75
C GLN A 239 15.01 -13.01 -4.72
N ASP A 240 15.72 -14.12 -4.43
CA ASP A 240 15.74 -15.34 -5.25
C ASP A 240 14.40 -16.07 -5.15
N THR A 241 13.66 -16.10 -6.25
CA THR A 241 12.34 -16.75 -6.35
C THR A 241 12.38 -18.21 -5.96
N PHE A 242 13.46 -18.96 -6.30
CA PHE A 242 13.58 -20.37 -5.99
C PHE A 242 13.77 -20.62 -4.49
N LYS A 243 14.56 -19.75 -3.80
CA LYS A 243 14.70 -19.82 -2.34
C LYS A 243 13.35 -19.53 -1.66
N LEU A 244 12.59 -18.55 -2.15
CA LEU A 244 11.27 -18.20 -1.64
C LEU A 244 10.27 -19.37 -1.84
N LEU A 245 10.22 -19.97 -3.03
CA LEU A 245 9.35 -21.11 -3.33
C LEU A 245 9.65 -22.32 -2.43
N LYS A 246 10.94 -22.62 -2.20
CA LYS A 246 11.34 -23.72 -1.28
C LYS A 246 10.88 -23.46 0.16
N ALA A 247 11.04 -22.22 0.63
CA ALA A 247 10.60 -21.83 1.98
C ALA A 247 9.08 -21.94 2.16
N VAL A 248 8.33 -21.54 1.14
CA VAL A 248 6.86 -21.62 1.12
C VAL A 248 6.36 -23.06 1.09
N ASP A 249 6.98 -23.95 0.29
CA ASP A 249 6.62 -25.38 0.24
C ASP A 249 6.79 -26.05 1.62
N ILE A 250 7.90 -25.77 2.30
CA ILE A 250 8.15 -26.27 3.66
C ILE A 250 7.11 -25.71 4.65
N SER A 251 6.83 -24.40 4.58
CA SER A 251 5.86 -23.74 5.45
C SER A 251 4.45 -24.27 5.23
N LEU A 252 4.04 -24.45 3.97
CA LEU A 252 2.71 -24.96 3.63
C LEU A 252 2.49 -26.38 4.16
N LYS A 253 3.47 -27.27 4.01
CA LYS A 253 3.39 -28.64 4.56
C LYS A 253 3.22 -28.69 6.08
N LYS A 254 3.77 -27.73 6.81
CA LYS A 254 3.63 -27.64 8.28
C LYS A 254 2.21 -27.25 8.70
N ILE A 255 1.58 -26.35 7.96
CA ILE A 255 0.27 -25.77 8.35
C ILE A 255 -0.92 -26.45 7.70
N TYR A 256 -0.73 -27.21 6.62
CA TYR A 256 -1.79 -27.92 5.93
C TYR A 256 -2.41 -29.04 6.79
N ARG A 257 -3.76 -29.17 6.72
CA ARG A 257 -4.54 -30.23 7.32
C ARG A 257 -5.62 -30.70 6.33
N PRO A 258 -5.72 -31.99 5.99
CA PRO A 258 -6.57 -32.49 4.90
C PRO A 258 -8.09 -32.39 5.19
N GLN A 259 -8.50 -32.24 6.46
CA GLN A 259 -9.91 -32.20 6.84
C GLN A 259 -10.60 -30.85 6.61
N PHE A 260 -9.86 -29.80 6.22
CA PHE A 260 -10.41 -28.46 6.10
C PHE A 260 -10.59 -28.01 4.64
N GLU A 261 -11.60 -27.17 4.42
CA GLU A 261 -11.85 -26.47 3.16
C GLU A 261 -11.24 -25.06 3.19
N TYR A 262 -10.17 -24.87 2.47
CA TYR A 262 -9.46 -23.61 2.44
C TYR A 262 -10.12 -22.63 1.47
N HIS A 263 -10.49 -21.47 1.98
CA HIS A 263 -11.12 -20.39 1.19
C HIS A 263 -10.13 -19.28 0.83
N LYS A 264 -9.06 -19.12 1.59
CA LYS A 264 -8.05 -18.09 1.33
C LYS A 264 -6.66 -18.59 1.64
N ALA A 265 -5.70 -18.23 0.80
CA ALA A 265 -4.29 -18.44 1.03
C ALA A 265 -3.47 -17.21 0.61
N GLY A 266 -2.26 -17.10 1.15
CA GLY A 266 -1.36 -16.02 0.79
C GLY A 266 0.00 -16.09 1.44
N ILE A 267 0.86 -15.18 0.97
CA ILE A 267 2.19 -14.97 1.53
C ILE A 267 2.42 -13.50 1.84
N ILE A 268 3.31 -13.23 2.80
CA ILE A 268 3.82 -11.89 3.09
C ILE A 268 5.33 -11.95 3.12
N LEU A 269 5.99 -11.15 2.30
CA LEU A 269 7.41 -10.86 2.39
C LEU A 269 7.62 -9.73 3.38
N SER A 270 8.46 -9.91 4.37
CA SER A 270 8.70 -8.94 5.44
C SER A 270 10.20 -8.80 5.75
N GLN A 271 10.55 -7.88 6.65
CA GLN A 271 11.92 -7.50 6.91
C GLN A 271 12.63 -7.08 5.61
N LEU A 272 11.97 -6.16 4.87
CA LEU A 272 12.48 -5.69 3.59
C LEU A 272 13.65 -4.74 3.81
N THR A 273 14.77 -5.00 3.11
CA THR A 273 15.96 -4.16 3.10
C THR A 273 16.28 -3.73 1.68
N THR A 274 16.81 -2.53 1.52
CA THR A 274 17.30 -2.02 0.23
C THR A 274 18.77 -2.38 0.02
N LYS A 275 19.24 -2.34 -1.23
CA LYS A 275 20.63 -2.67 -1.61
C LYS A 275 21.70 -1.88 -0.84
N ILE A 276 21.36 -0.70 -0.34
CA ILE A 276 22.29 0.17 0.40
C ILE A 276 22.74 -0.48 1.72
N ASN A 277 21.88 -1.25 2.37
CA ASN A 277 22.24 -1.95 3.62
C ASN A 277 22.91 -3.33 3.38
N ALA A 278 22.85 -3.83 2.14
CA ALA A 278 23.53 -5.09 1.75
C ALA A 278 24.95 -4.83 1.20
N SER A 279 25.26 -3.58 0.80
CA SER A 279 26.55 -3.23 0.20
C SER A 279 27.73 -3.25 1.19
N SER A 280 27.49 -3.15 2.49
CA SER A 280 28.53 -3.40 3.48
C SER A 280 29.02 -4.86 3.50
N SER A 281 28.18 -5.80 2.98
CA SER A 281 28.56 -7.21 2.81
C SER A 281 29.06 -7.53 1.38
N GLU A 282 28.63 -6.75 0.35
CA GLU A 282 29.07 -6.97 -1.04
C GLU A 282 30.48 -6.42 -1.33
N GLU A 283 30.88 -5.28 -0.77
CA GLU A 283 32.26 -4.81 -0.88
C GLU A 283 33.24 -5.73 -0.14
N ASN A 284 32.84 -6.24 1.02
CA ASN A 284 33.58 -7.28 1.71
C ASN A 284 33.53 -8.62 0.96
N ALA A 285 32.38 -8.96 0.35
CA ALA A 285 32.27 -10.16 -0.48
C ALA A 285 33.10 -10.04 -1.78
N ALA A 286 32.99 -8.91 -2.52
CA ALA A 286 33.75 -8.71 -3.75
C ALA A 286 35.28 -8.58 -3.48
N SER A 287 35.69 -7.96 -2.41
CA SER A 287 37.08 -7.90 -1.95
C SER A 287 37.56 -9.27 -1.41
N HIS A 288 36.70 -9.97 -0.70
CA HIS A 288 36.95 -11.33 -0.23
C HIS A 288 37.07 -12.32 -1.40
N TYR A 289 36.24 -12.18 -2.44
CA TYR A 289 36.30 -13.00 -3.66
C TYR A 289 37.50 -12.69 -4.56
N LYS A 290 37.98 -11.45 -4.65
CA LYS A 290 39.26 -11.14 -5.33
C LYS A 290 40.44 -11.80 -4.64
N ASN A 291 40.40 -11.90 -3.31
CA ASN A 291 41.44 -12.60 -2.53
C ASN A 291 41.34 -14.13 -2.59
N ILE A 292 40.14 -14.70 -2.79
CA ILE A 292 39.91 -16.14 -2.94
C ILE A 292 40.33 -16.66 -4.32
N LEU A 293 40.29 -15.83 -5.37
CA LEU A 293 40.78 -16.23 -6.71
C LEU A 293 42.31 -16.44 -6.79
N GLY A 294 43.05 -16.03 -5.76
CA GLY A 294 44.48 -16.31 -5.62
C GLY A 294 44.83 -17.46 -4.67
N MET A 295 43.87 -18.16 -4.05
CA MET A 295 44.13 -19.24 -3.09
C MET A 295 43.69 -20.62 -3.63
N GLN A 296 44.36 -21.68 -3.16
CA GLN A 296 44.24 -23.09 -3.60
C GLN A 296 42.79 -23.61 -3.73
N PRO A 297 42.50 -24.37 -4.80
CA PRO A 297 41.11 -24.73 -5.22
C PRO A 297 40.31 -25.61 -4.27
N ASP A 298 40.89 -26.39 -3.40
CA ASP A 298 40.21 -27.50 -2.73
C ASP A 298 39.40 -27.16 -1.49
N LEU A 299 39.70 -26.06 -0.78
CA LEU A 299 38.98 -25.70 0.44
C LEU A 299 37.72 -24.82 0.20
N PHE A 300 37.56 -24.27 -1.00
CA PHE A 300 36.52 -23.28 -1.33
C PHE A 300 35.63 -23.69 -2.52
N SER A 301 35.75 -24.89 -3.03
CA SER A 301 34.99 -25.41 -4.19
C SER A 301 33.47 -25.32 -3.96
N VAL A 302 32.97 -25.61 -2.76
CA VAL A 302 31.54 -25.55 -2.40
C VAL A 302 31.00 -24.13 -2.39
N ALA A 303 31.77 -23.17 -1.90
CA ALA A 303 31.37 -21.74 -1.90
C ALA A 303 31.35 -21.17 -3.32
N CYS A 304 32.31 -21.52 -4.16
CA CYS A 304 32.37 -21.09 -5.56
C CYS A 304 31.27 -21.71 -6.42
N GLU A 305 30.92 -23.00 -6.21
CA GLU A 305 29.75 -23.61 -6.88
C GLU A 305 28.42 -23.00 -6.47
N ASN A 306 28.23 -22.71 -5.18
CA ASN A 306 27.02 -22.05 -4.69
C ASN A 306 26.87 -20.64 -5.27
N TYR A 307 27.96 -19.90 -5.41
CA TYR A 307 27.99 -18.59 -6.06
C TYR A 307 27.65 -18.69 -7.57
N ARG A 308 28.29 -19.61 -8.31
CA ARG A 308 28.00 -19.84 -9.73
C ARG A 308 26.53 -20.21 -9.95
N ARG A 309 25.95 -21.03 -9.06
CA ARG A 309 24.53 -21.40 -9.10
C ARG A 309 23.63 -20.20 -8.81
N ALA A 310 23.98 -19.37 -7.82
CA ALA A 310 23.24 -18.15 -7.50
C ALA A 310 23.28 -17.13 -8.65
N TYR A 311 24.45 -16.89 -9.24
CA TYR A 311 24.63 -16.03 -10.40
C TYR A 311 23.84 -16.49 -11.65
N LYS A 312 23.88 -17.81 -11.95
CA LYS A 312 23.06 -18.38 -13.04
C LYS A 312 21.57 -18.18 -12.79
N ARG A 313 21.09 -18.37 -11.55
CA ARG A 313 19.69 -18.15 -11.17
C ARG A 313 19.28 -16.68 -11.33
N GLU A 314 20.12 -15.76 -10.90
CA GLU A 314 19.84 -14.33 -11.05
C GLU A 314 19.69 -13.93 -12.53
N ARG A 315 20.59 -14.41 -13.39
CA ARG A 315 20.49 -14.20 -14.84
C ARG A 315 19.23 -14.81 -15.43
N LEU A 316 18.86 -16.03 -15.02
CA LEU A 316 17.63 -16.67 -15.44
C LEU A 316 16.39 -15.89 -15.03
N ILE A 317 16.33 -15.44 -13.78
CA ILE A 317 15.22 -14.65 -13.25
C ILE A 317 15.09 -13.32 -14.02
N LYS A 318 16.21 -12.62 -14.27
CA LYS A 318 16.21 -11.38 -15.09
C LYS A 318 15.73 -11.63 -16.51
N ALA A 319 16.11 -12.73 -17.13
CA ALA A 319 15.63 -13.11 -18.46
C ALA A 319 14.11 -13.38 -18.46
N ILE A 320 13.61 -14.14 -17.48
CA ILE A 320 12.16 -14.39 -17.32
C ILE A 320 11.40 -13.09 -17.11
N ASP A 321 11.85 -12.19 -16.23
CA ASP A 321 11.21 -10.89 -15.99
C ASP A 321 11.19 -10.03 -17.27
N THR A 322 12.25 -10.08 -18.08
CA THR A 322 12.32 -9.35 -19.35
C THR A 322 11.34 -9.91 -20.38
N ILE A 323 11.23 -11.24 -20.48
CA ILE A 323 10.28 -11.92 -21.39
C ILE A 323 8.84 -11.59 -20.97
N ASN A 324 8.51 -11.71 -19.69
CA ASN A 324 7.17 -11.40 -19.17
C ASN A 324 6.78 -9.94 -19.44
N LYS A 325 7.72 -9.01 -19.26
CA LYS A 325 7.49 -7.59 -19.59
C LYS A 325 7.21 -7.37 -21.09
N LYS A 326 7.94 -8.08 -21.98
CA LYS A 326 7.72 -7.97 -23.44
C LYS A 326 6.39 -8.58 -23.89
N LEU A 327 5.95 -9.66 -23.23
CA LEU A 327 4.70 -10.36 -23.55
C LEU A 327 3.47 -9.79 -22.84
N GLY A 328 3.62 -8.75 -22.01
CA GLY A 328 2.51 -8.17 -21.26
C GLY A 328 1.90 -9.11 -20.21
N LEU A 329 2.65 -10.11 -19.76
CA LEU A 329 2.26 -11.08 -18.72
C LEU A 329 2.51 -10.51 -17.31
N ASP A 330 2.19 -9.22 -17.11
CA ASP A 330 2.42 -8.48 -15.87
C ASP A 330 1.21 -8.47 -14.93
#